data_863c3dee95ce05b8176487c9becee556
#
_entry.id   863c3dee95ce05b8176487c9becee556
#
_cell.length_a   1.000
_cell.length_b   1.000
_cell.length_c   1.000
_cell.angle_alpha   90.00
_cell.angle_beta   90.00
_cell.angle_gamma   90.00
#
_symmetry.space_group_name_H-M   'P 1'
#
loop_
_entity.id
_entity.type
_entity.pdbx_description
1 polymer ?
#
loop_
_entity_poly.entity_id
_entity_poly.type
_entity_poly.pdbx_seq_one_letter_code
_entity_poly.pdbx_strand_id
1 'polypeptide(L)'
;EDLTIKTSLLEMRYIWGEESLFDELISKYDKKIVKGNAPEFTEEKLQERDLRHKRLGDTRYVVEPNLKEGKGGLRDLHTLFWIAKFIYKVHKVSEVVKKGVFSKEEYKEFQKAEDFLWAVRFQLHYLAGRPNEVITFDVQKELSEKLQYADRPNMSGVERFMKHFFLTAKNVGDLTRIFCAYLEEKHKRKPTSLSRCQIFDCKRIGVLDAKNY
;
A
#
# COMPACT_ATOMS: atom_id res chain seq x y z
N GLU A 1 2.01 -0.03 23.62
CA GLU A 1 0.65 -0.40 23.17
C GLU A 1 0.70 -1.13 21.84
N ASP A 2 -0.20 -2.12 21.63
CA ASP A 2 -0.19 -2.96 20.43
C ASP A 2 -0.56 -2.14 19.18
N LEU A 3 0.32 -2.14 18.19
CA LEU A 3 0.17 -1.45 16.91
C LEU A 3 -1.09 -1.93 16.14
N THR A 4 -1.43 -3.22 16.29
CA THR A 4 -2.62 -3.81 15.66
C THR A 4 -3.89 -3.21 16.24
N ILE A 5 -3.95 -3.04 17.57
CA ILE A 5 -5.09 -2.41 18.24
C ILE A 5 -5.20 -0.94 17.83
N LYS A 6 -4.08 -0.19 17.85
CA LYS A 6 -4.04 1.21 17.38
C LYS A 6 -4.61 1.33 15.96
N THR A 7 -4.20 0.44 15.05
CA THR A 7 -4.66 0.44 13.64
C THR A 7 -6.13 0.03 13.52
N SER A 8 -6.60 -0.94 14.29
CA SER A 8 -8.00 -1.39 14.27
C SER A 8 -8.95 -0.28 14.76
N LEU A 9 -8.57 0.42 15.82
CA LEU A 9 -9.33 1.56 16.33
C LEU A 9 -9.34 2.75 15.34
N LEU A 10 -8.31 2.88 14.51
CA LEU A 10 -8.27 3.89 13.45
C LEU A 10 -9.36 3.65 12.39
N GLU A 11 -9.75 2.39 12.17
CA GLU A 11 -10.80 1.98 11.22
C GLU A 11 -12.19 1.81 11.86
N MET A 12 -12.36 2.21 13.12
CA MET A 12 -13.65 2.11 13.79
C MET A 12 -14.70 2.98 13.09
N ARG A 13 -15.95 2.48 13.07
CA ARG A 13 -17.11 3.19 12.53
C ARG A 13 -18.33 2.94 13.40
N TYR A 14 -19.17 3.94 13.52
CA TYR A 14 -20.49 3.77 14.15
C TYR A 14 -21.36 2.85 13.28
N ILE A 15 -22.02 1.88 13.89
CA ILE A 15 -22.95 0.98 13.23
C ILE A 15 -24.35 1.17 13.81
N TRP A 16 -24.48 1.07 15.15
CA TRP A 16 -25.74 1.16 15.87
C TRP A 16 -25.50 1.32 17.36
N GLY A 17 -26.49 1.89 18.11
CA GLY A 17 -26.45 2.06 19.55
C GLY A 17 -26.51 3.53 19.95
N GLU A 18 -25.90 3.87 21.09
CA GLU A 18 -25.82 5.25 21.58
C GLU A 18 -24.62 5.97 20.95
N GLU A 19 -24.89 6.95 20.11
CA GLU A 19 -23.87 7.68 19.34
C GLU A 19 -22.91 8.46 20.24
N SER A 20 -23.40 8.95 21.38
CA SER A 20 -22.58 9.67 22.36
C SER A 20 -21.41 8.83 22.90
N LEU A 21 -21.59 7.52 23.08
CA LEU A 21 -20.51 6.61 23.49
C LEU A 21 -19.46 6.46 22.42
N PHE A 22 -19.88 6.41 21.15
CA PHE A 22 -18.96 6.36 20.03
C PHE A 22 -18.15 7.65 19.89
N ASP A 23 -18.77 8.81 20.02
CA ASP A 23 -18.11 10.11 20.00
C ASP A 23 -17.12 10.27 21.17
N GLU A 24 -17.48 9.78 22.36
CA GLU A 24 -16.57 9.74 23.49
C GLU A 24 -15.35 8.86 23.22
N LEU A 25 -15.55 7.68 22.61
CA LEU A 25 -14.46 6.78 22.22
C LEU A 25 -13.51 7.44 21.20
N ILE A 26 -14.05 8.07 20.14
CA ILE A 26 -13.25 8.82 19.16
C ILE A 26 -12.45 9.92 19.85
N SER A 27 -13.10 10.71 20.71
CA SER A 27 -12.43 11.79 21.44
C SER A 27 -11.31 11.29 22.35
N LYS A 28 -11.51 10.17 23.05
CA LYS A 28 -10.48 9.54 23.89
C LYS A 28 -9.33 8.97 23.05
N TYR A 29 -9.64 8.32 21.93
CA TYR A 29 -8.65 7.80 21.00
C TYR A 29 -7.77 8.94 20.46
N ASP A 30 -8.37 10.00 19.95
CA ASP A 30 -7.67 11.17 19.44
C ASP A 30 -6.75 11.83 20.49
N LYS A 31 -7.25 12.00 21.72
CA LYS A 31 -6.50 12.68 22.78
C LYS A 31 -5.38 11.85 23.36
N LYS A 32 -5.62 10.54 23.56
CA LYS A 32 -4.68 9.65 24.26
C LYS A 32 -3.73 8.91 23.34
N ILE A 33 -4.18 8.56 22.13
CA ILE A 33 -3.44 7.69 21.22
C ILE A 33 -2.84 8.47 20.04
N VAL A 34 -3.63 9.35 19.40
CA VAL A 34 -3.18 10.03 18.16
C VAL A 34 -2.33 11.26 18.48
N LYS A 35 -2.74 12.07 19.46
CA LYS A 35 -2.08 13.35 19.74
C LYS A 35 -0.65 13.15 20.23
N GLY A 36 0.30 13.65 19.45
CA GLY A 36 1.73 13.61 19.80
C GLY A 36 2.47 12.33 19.32
N ASN A 37 1.76 11.27 18.93
CA ASN A 37 2.33 9.96 18.62
C ASN A 37 2.47 9.69 17.11
N ALA A 38 2.29 10.70 16.25
CA ALA A 38 2.38 10.54 14.80
C ALA A 38 3.75 10.03 14.31
N PRO A 39 4.90 10.51 14.80
CA PRO A 39 6.21 9.98 14.39
C PRO A 39 6.39 8.51 14.78
N GLU A 40 6.05 8.15 16.03
CA GLU A 40 6.17 6.78 16.53
C GLU A 40 5.29 5.80 15.73
N PHE A 41 4.02 6.13 15.54
CA PHE A 41 3.09 5.31 14.75
C PHE A 41 3.58 5.12 13.31
N THR A 42 4.10 6.18 12.69
CA THR A 42 4.64 6.12 11.33
C THR A 42 5.83 5.17 11.26
N GLU A 43 6.79 5.31 12.19
CA GLU A 43 7.97 4.46 12.24
C GLU A 43 7.59 2.98 12.47
N GLU A 44 6.72 2.70 13.43
CA GLU A 44 6.23 1.34 13.71
C GLU A 44 5.55 0.72 12.48
N LYS A 45 4.69 1.48 11.77
CA LYS A 45 4.01 0.98 10.55
C LYS A 45 4.96 0.75 9.38
N LEU A 46 5.97 1.57 9.21
CA LEU A 46 6.99 1.37 8.18
C LEU A 46 7.90 0.18 8.52
N GLN A 47 8.26 -0.01 9.78
CA GLN A 47 9.02 -1.18 10.24
C GLN A 47 8.22 -2.48 10.05
N GLU A 48 6.92 -2.50 10.41
CA GLU A 48 6.02 -3.63 10.16
C GLU A 48 6.01 -4.00 8.67
N ARG A 49 5.88 -3.00 7.77
CA ARG A 49 5.94 -3.19 6.33
C ARG A 49 7.26 -3.80 5.88
N ASP A 50 8.37 -3.26 6.34
CA ASP A 50 9.70 -3.71 5.93
C ASP A 50 10.00 -5.14 6.42
N LEU A 51 9.58 -5.48 7.64
CA LEU A 51 9.66 -6.85 8.15
C LEU A 51 8.79 -7.82 7.34
N ARG A 52 7.60 -7.40 6.92
CA ARG A 52 6.73 -8.19 6.05
C ARG A 52 7.38 -8.43 4.69
N HIS A 53 7.94 -7.39 4.05
CA HIS A 53 8.63 -7.53 2.77
C HIS A 53 9.82 -8.50 2.88
N LYS A 54 10.64 -8.39 3.93
CA LYS A 54 11.77 -9.31 4.16
C LYS A 54 11.33 -10.76 4.28
N ARG A 55 10.23 -11.04 5.00
CA ARG A 55 9.68 -12.40 5.13
C ARG A 55 9.22 -13.00 3.80
N LEU A 56 8.83 -12.16 2.85
CA LEU A 56 8.34 -12.57 1.53
C LEU A 56 9.40 -12.44 0.42
N GLY A 57 10.68 -12.34 0.79
CA GLY A 57 11.81 -12.32 -0.16
C GLY A 57 12.22 -10.94 -0.63
N ASP A 58 11.65 -9.87 -0.08
CA ASP A 58 11.97 -8.44 -0.34
C ASP A 58 11.99 -8.04 -1.83
N THR A 59 11.29 -8.78 -2.69
CA THR A 59 11.14 -8.48 -4.10
C THR A 59 9.67 -8.41 -4.49
N ARG A 60 9.37 -7.58 -5.50
CA ARG A 60 8.03 -7.52 -6.12
C ARG A 60 7.89 -8.44 -7.32
N TYR A 61 8.99 -8.99 -7.80
CA TYR A 61 9.05 -9.83 -9.00
C TYR A 61 9.06 -11.31 -8.65
N VAL A 62 8.16 -11.72 -7.77
CA VAL A 62 7.94 -13.12 -7.41
C VAL A 62 7.01 -13.74 -8.43
N VAL A 63 7.31 -14.94 -8.90
CA VAL A 63 6.54 -15.62 -9.97
C VAL A 63 5.11 -15.97 -9.52
N GLU A 64 4.95 -16.32 -8.25
CA GLU A 64 3.67 -16.52 -7.57
C GLU A 64 3.49 -15.48 -6.47
N PRO A 65 3.12 -14.23 -6.84
CA PRO A 65 3.09 -13.14 -5.89
C PRO A 65 1.93 -13.24 -4.91
N ASN A 66 2.17 -12.81 -3.66
CA ASN A 66 1.11 -12.57 -2.71
C ASN A 66 0.52 -11.16 -2.96
N LEU A 67 -0.72 -11.13 -3.44
CA LEU A 67 -1.48 -9.94 -3.82
C LEU A 67 -1.66 -8.95 -2.66
N LYS A 68 -1.80 -9.45 -1.43
CA LYS A 68 -2.10 -8.64 -0.25
C LYS A 68 -0.84 -8.23 0.48
N GLU A 69 -0.02 -9.21 0.86
CA GLU A 69 1.12 -8.99 1.75
C GLU A 69 2.44 -8.77 1.00
N GLY A 70 2.49 -9.10 -0.29
CA GLY A 70 3.67 -8.92 -1.13
C GLY A 70 4.06 -7.46 -1.31
N LYS A 71 5.32 -7.22 -1.67
CA LYS A 71 5.85 -5.88 -1.94
C LYS A 71 5.11 -5.24 -3.13
N GLY A 72 4.45 -4.11 -2.89
CA GLY A 72 3.58 -3.45 -3.85
C GLY A 72 2.14 -4.00 -3.88
N GLY A 73 1.75 -4.80 -2.91
CA GLY A 73 0.39 -5.32 -2.76
C GLY A 73 -0.55 -4.39 -1.98
N LEU A 74 -1.78 -4.86 -1.75
CA LEU A 74 -2.85 -4.09 -1.09
C LEU A 74 -2.44 -3.59 0.30
N ARG A 75 -1.67 -4.36 1.06
CA ARG A 75 -1.25 -3.96 2.40
C ARG A 75 -0.36 -2.72 2.39
N ASP A 76 0.42 -2.52 1.33
CA ASP A 76 1.25 -1.32 1.20
C ASP A 76 0.38 -0.07 0.99
N LEU A 77 -0.65 -0.13 0.14
CA LEU A 77 -1.62 0.95 -0.02
C LEU A 77 -2.36 1.25 1.29
N HIS A 78 -2.81 0.21 1.99
CA HIS A 78 -3.46 0.38 3.30
C HIS A 78 -2.51 1.01 4.32
N THR A 79 -1.24 0.62 4.33
CA THR A 79 -0.23 1.21 5.24
C THR A 79 -0.10 2.71 5.01
N LEU A 80 -0.02 3.16 3.75
CA LEU A 80 0.02 4.58 3.41
C LEU A 80 -1.23 5.32 3.89
N PHE A 81 -2.40 4.73 3.65
CA PHE A 81 -3.67 5.34 4.06
C PHE A 81 -3.81 5.41 5.58
N TRP A 82 -3.43 4.37 6.32
CA TRP A 82 -3.46 4.38 7.78
C TRP A 82 -2.53 5.44 8.38
N ILE A 83 -1.33 5.60 7.84
CA ILE A 83 -0.41 6.66 8.26
C ILE A 83 -1.02 8.03 7.96
N ALA A 84 -1.58 8.23 6.76
CA ALA A 84 -2.24 9.47 6.39
C ALA A 84 -3.45 9.76 7.29
N LYS A 85 -4.28 8.75 7.57
CA LYS A 85 -5.45 8.85 8.45
C LYS A 85 -5.04 9.24 9.88
N PHE A 86 -3.99 8.62 10.40
CA PHE A 86 -3.47 8.92 11.74
C PHE A 86 -2.92 10.34 11.86
N ILE A 87 -2.12 10.79 10.88
CA ILE A 87 -1.46 12.10 10.91
C ILE A 87 -2.43 13.24 10.58
N TYR A 88 -3.21 13.07 9.51
CA TYR A 88 -4.02 14.16 8.93
C TYR A 88 -5.50 14.07 9.27
N LYS A 89 -5.94 13.04 10.01
CA LYS A 89 -7.33 12.79 10.39
C LYS A 89 -8.26 12.78 9.17
N VAL A 90 -7.81 12.18 8.09
CA VAL A 90 -8.61 12.02 6.87
C VAL A 90 -9.48 10.77 6.96
N HIS A 91 -10.69 10.83 6.45
CA HIS A 91 -11.62 9.70 6.43
C HIS A 91 -11.63 8.98 5.07
N LYS A 92 -11.25 9.70 4.02
CA LYS A 92 -11.18 9.18 2.65
C LYS A 92 -9.81 9.47 2.03
N VAL A 93 -9.32 8.58 1.18
CA VAL A 93 -8.05 8.78 0.46
C VAL A 93 -8.07 10.07 -0.36
N SER A 94 -9.22 10.46 -0.94
CA SER A 94 -9.37 11.72 -1.68
C SER A 94 -9.02 12.99 -0.87
N GLU A 95 -9.15 12.94 0.44
CA GLU A 95 -8.82 14.08 1.32
C GLU A 95 -7.32 14.28 1.47
N VAL A 96 -6.52 13.24 1.21
CA VAL A 96 -5.06 13.28 1.23
C VAL A 96 -4.52 14.27 0.19
N VAL A 97 -5.22 14.42 -0.95
CA VAL A 97 -4.93 15.43 -1.99
C VAL A 97 -5.12 16.85 -1.43
N LYS A 98 -6.22 17.10 -0.70
CA LYS A 98 -6.48 18.42 -0.08
C LYS A 98 -5.43 18.79 0.96
N LYS A 99 -4.78 17.80 1.56
CA LYS A 99 -3.68 17.99 2.51
C LYS A 99 -2.32 18.19 1.83
N GLY A 100 -2.26 18.10 0.48
CA GLY A 100 -1.05 18.26 -0.31
C GLY A 100 -0.04 17.11 -0.16
N VAL A 101 -0.50 15.95 0.30
CA VAL A 101 0.32 14.73 0.44
C VAL A 101 0.51 14.04 -0.90
N PHE A 102 -0.55 13.98 -1.70
CA PHE A 102 -0.55 13.50 -3.08
C PHE A 102 -1.04 14.59 -4.03
N SER A 103 -0.46 14.65 -5.22
CA SER A 103 -1.05 15.35 -6.35
C SER A 103 -2.34 14.66 -6.83
N LYS A 104 -3.08 15.31 -7.71
CA LYS A 104 -4.27 14.68 -8.32
C LYS A 104 -3.91 13.48 -9.19
N GLU A 105 -2.76 13.51 -9.82
CA GLU A 105 -2.21 12.46 -10.68
C GLU A 105 -1.83 11.24 -9.83
N GLU A 106 -1.09 11.44 -8.75
CA GLU A 106 -0.70 10.38 -7.80
C GLU A 106 -1.93 9.73 -7.13
N TYR A 107 -2.94 10.52 -6.81
CA TYR A 107 -4.20 9.99 -6.30
C TYR A 107 -4.93 9.11 -7.33
N LYS A 108 -4.94 9.51 -8.62
CA LYS A 108 -5.50 8.66 -9.68
C LYS A 108 -4.74 7.34 -9.83
N GLU A 109 -3.42 7.39 -9.75
CA GLU A 109 -2.60 6.16 -9.78
C GLU A 109 -2.85 5.28 -8.55
N PHE A 110 -3.03 5.88 -7.37
CA PHE A 110 -3.42 5.15 -6.16
C PHE A 110 -4.77 4.42 -6.38
N GLN A 111 -5.78 5.13 -6.86
CA GLN A 111 -7.11 4.54 -7.12
C GLN A 111 -7.04 3.42 -8.15
N LYS A 112 -6.35 3.61 -9.28
CA LYS A 112 -6.20 2.57 -10.30
C LYS A 112 -5.52 1.32 -9.74
N ALA A 113 -4.47 1.50 -8.94
CA ALA A 113 -3.78 0.38 -8.30
C ALA A 113 -4.68 -0.34 -7.32
N GLU A 114 -5.41 0.40 -6.49
CA GLU A 114 -6.36 -0.16 -5.52
C GLU A 114 -7.48 -0.93 -6.22
N ASP A 115 -8.15 -0.33 -7.20
CA ASP A 115 -9.24 -0.95 -7.96
C ASP A 115 -8.78 -2.23 -8.66
N PHE A 116 -7.61 -2.18 -9.30
CA PHE A 116 -7.04 -3.35 -9.98
C PHE A 116 -6.74 -4.47 -8.98
N LEU A 117 -6.03 -4.18 -7.89
CA LEU A 117 -5.67 -5.18 -6.89
C LEU A 117 -6.91 -5.79 -6.21
N TRP A 118 -7.95 -5.00 -5.97
CA TRP A 118 -9.23 -5.52 -5.46
C TRP A 118 -9.96 -6.40 -6.50
N ALA A 119 -9.98 -6.00 -7.76
CA ALA A 119 -10.58 -6.81 -8.82
C ALA A 119 -9.88 -8.18 -8.94
N VAL A 120 -8.54 -8.20 -8.91
CA VAL A 120 -7.76 -9.44 -8.90
C VAL A 120 -8.09 -10.28 -7.67
N ARG A 121 -8.18 -9.65 -6.49
CA ARG A 121 -8.45 -10.35 -5.23
C ARG A 121 -9.82 -11.01 -5.22
N PHE A 122 -10.85 -10.33 -5.68
CA PHE A 122 -12.20 -10.89 -5.74
C PHE A 122 -12.25 -12.10 -6.68
N GLN A 123 -11.66 -11.98 -7.87
CA GLN A 123 -11.61 -13.12 -8.80
C GLN A 123 -10.82 -14.30 -8.23
N LEU A 124 -9.69 -14.03 -7.58
CA LEU A 124 -8.89 -15.06 -6.93
C LEU A 124 -9.65 -15.81 -5.84
N HIS A 125 -10.42 -15.09 -5.00
CA HIS A 125 -11.26 -15.71 -3.96
C HIS A 125 -12.41 -16.53 -4.56
N TYR A 126 -13.04 -16.03 -5.65
CA TYR A 126 -14.09 -16.79 -6.35
C TYR A 126 -13.54 -18.08 -6.96
N LEU A 127 -12.39 -18.04 -7.60
CA LEU A 127 -11.75 -19.21 -8.19
C LEU A 127 -11.32 -20.24 -7.13
N ALA A 128 -10.77 -19.77 -6.03
CA ALA A 128 -10.32 -20.65 -4.95
C ALA A 128 -11.44 -21.16 -4.06
N GLY A 129 -12.66 -20.59 -4.11
CA GLY A 129 -13.77 -20.88 -3.20
C GLY A 129 -13.47 -20.56 -1.73
N ARG A 130 -12.37 -19.91 -1.45
CA ARG A 130 -11.88 -19.55 -0.11
C ARG A 130 -10.97 -18.33 -0.17
N PRO A 131 -10.68 -17.66 0.96
CA PRO A 131 -9.67 -16.62 1.01
C PRO A 131 -8.31 -17.17 0.53
N ASN A 132 -7.80 -16.63 -0.55
CA ASN A 132 -6.49 -16.94 -1.12
C ASN A 132 -5.84 -15.63 -1.61
N GLU A 133 -4.59 -15.42 -1.25
CA GLU A 133 -3.88 -14.17 -1.56
C GLU A 133 -2.67 -14.42 -2.47
N VAL A 134 -2.38 -15.67 -2.82
CA VAL A 134 -1.25 -16.04 -3.69
C VAL A 134 -1.74 -16.35 -5.10
N ILE A 135 -1.19 -15.67 -6.08
CA ILE A 135 -1.46 -15.89 -7.51
C ILE A 135 -0.55 -17.02 -7.99
N THR A 136 -0.93 -18.28 -7.71
CA THR A 136 -0.18 -19.46 -8.12
C THR A 136 -0.27 -19.68 -9.63
N PHE A 137 0.67 -20.44 -10.21
CA PHE A 137 0.66 -20.76 -11.65
C PHE A 137 -0.66 -21.34 -12.13
N ASP A 138 -1.27 -22.22 -11.31
CA ASP A 138 -2.51 -22.90 -11.68
C ASP A 138 -3.67 -21.93 -11.92
N VAL A 139 -3.72 -20.82 -11.16
CA VAL A 139 -4.81 -19.84 -11.25
C VAL A 139 -4.51 -18.69 -12.22
N GLN A 140 -3.25 -18.47 -12.61
CA GLN A 140 -2.87 -17.34 -13.45
C GLN A 140 -3.62 -17.30 -14.78
N LYS A 141 -3.78 -18.47 -15.43
CA LYS A 141 -4.49 -18.56 -16.71
C LYS A 141 -5.96 -18.20 -16.56
N GLU A 142 -6.66 -18.90 -15.67
CA GLU A 142 -8.09 -18.69 -15.46
C GLU A 142 -8.37 -17.27 -14.95
N LEU A 143 -7.51 -16.73 -14.07
CA LEU A 143 -7.60 -15.37 -13.58
C LEU A 143 -7.43 -14.33 -14.70
N SER A 144 -6.48 -14.57 -15.63
CA SER A 144 -6.29 -13.71 -16.79
C SER A 144 -7.53 -13.68 -17.72
N GLU A 145 -8.17 -14.83 -17.93
CA GLU A 145 -9.40 -14.95 -18.71
C GLU A 145 -10.58 -14.23 -18.04
N LYS A 146 -10.78 -14.42 -16.72
CA LYS A 146 -11.83 -13.74 -15.94
C LYS A 146 -11.66 -12.22 -15.92
N LEU A 147 -10.42 -11.75 -15.94
CA LEU A 147 -10.08 -10.33 -16.01
C LEU A 147 -9.98 -9.81 -17.45
N GLN A 148 -10.39 -10.62 -18.45
CA GLN A 148 -10.49 -10.27 -19.88
C GLN A 148 -9.15 -9.89 -20.54
N TYR A 149 -8.06 -10.53 -20.14
CA TYR A 149 -6.77 -10.38 -20.84
C TYR A 149 -6.72 -11.32 -22.03
N ALA A 150 -7.08 -10.83 -23.21
CA ALA A 150 -6.98 -11.58 -24.45
C ALA A 150 -5.53 -11.73 -24.93
N ASP A 151 -5.23 -12.82 -25.65
CA ASP A 151 -3.97 -13.01 -26.34
C ASP A 151 -3.77 -11.94 -27.43
N ARG A 152 -2.54 -11.55 -27.65
CA ARG A 152 -2.11 -10.65 -28.74
C ARG A 152 -0.93 -11.27 -29.50
N PRO A 153 -0.65 -10.84 -30.74
CA PRO A 153 0.61 -11.22 -31.39
C PRO A 153 1.77 -10.91 -30.45
N ASN A 154 2.61 -11.89 -30.18
CA ASN A 154 3.79 -11.81 -29.31
C ASN A 154 3.57 -11.73 -27.79
N MET A 155 2.34 -11.86 -27.28
CA MET A 155 2.12 -11.85 -25.83
C MET A 155 0.78 -12.53 -25.47
N SER A 156 0.84 -13.57 -24.64
CA SER A 156 -0.34 -14.25 -24.12
C SER A 156 -1.13 -13.38 -23.13
N GLY A 157 -2.39 -13.72 -22.90
CA GLY A 157 -3.23 -13.08 -21.91
C GLY A 157 -2.63 -13.15 -20.51
N VAL A 158 -2.04 -14.29 -20.14
CA VAL A 158 -1.36 -14.48 -18.84
C VAL A 158 -0.16 -13.54 -18.70
N GLU A 159 0.69 -13.43 -19.72
CA GLU A 159 1.85 -12.52 -19.69
C GLU A 159 1.40 -11.07 -19.59
N ARG A 160 0.33 -10.68 -20.29
CA ARG A 160 -0.25 -9.34 -20.22
C ARG A 160 -0.82 -9.03 -18.83
N PHE A 161 -1.51 -9.99 -18.23
CA PHE A 161 -2.02 -9.87 -16.86
C PHE A 161 -0.87 -9.72 -15.86
N MET A 162 0.11 -10.62 -15.88
CA MET A 162 1.25 -10.57 -14.96
C MET A 162 2.11 -9.32 -15.15
N LYS A 163 2.30 -8.86 -16.39
CA LYS A 163 2.95 -7.58 -16.67
C LYS A 163 2.18 -6.41 -16.03
N HIS A 164 0.86 -6.38 -16.19
CA HIS A 164 0.03 -5.33 -15.54
C HIS A 164 0.14 -5.40 -14.02
N PHE A 165 0.09 -6.61 -13.45
CA PHE A 165 0.28 -6.81 -12.02
C PHE A 165 1.62 -6.25 -11.51
N PHE A 166 2.73 -6.57 -12.18
CA PHE A 166 4.06 -6.08 -11.78
C PHE A 166 4.22 -4.58 -11.96
N LEU A 167 3.63 -4.00 -13.01
CA LEU A 167 3.61 -2.54 -13.19
C LEU A 167 2.80 -1.86 -12.08
N THR A 168 1.67 -2.42 -11.70
CA THR A 168 0.86 -1.93 -10.57
C THR A 168 1.65 -2.01 -9.26
N ALA A 169 2.30 -3.14 -8.98
CA ALA A 169 3.14 -3.29 -7.79
C ALA A 169 4.32 -2.30 -7.76
N LYS A 170 4.89 -1.98 -8.94
CA LYS A 170 5.89 -0.92 -9.07
C LYS A 170 5.31 0.45 -8.72
N ASN A 171 4.15 0.80 -9.29
CA ASN A 171 3.49 2.08 -9.03
C ASN A 171 3.16 2.26 -7.54
N VAL A 172 2.67 1.21 -6.87
CA VAL A 172 2.46 1.22 -5.41
C VAL A 172 3.76 1.50 -4.65
N GLY A 173 4.87 0.90 -5.08
CA GLY A 173 6.19 1.17 -4.51
C GLY A 173 6.63 2.63 -4.70
N ASP A 174 6.38 3.21 -5.87
CA ASP A 174 6.68 4.61 -6.16
C ASP A 174 5.83 5.57 -5.32
N LEU A 175 4.52 5.31 -5.18
CA LEU A 175 3.63 6.06 -4.29
C LEU A 175 4.10 6.00 -2.83
N THR A 176 4.56 4.84 -2.37
CA THR A 176 5.13 4.68 -1.02
C THR A 176 6.36 5.55 -0.84
N ARG A 177 7.27 5.57 -1.81
CA ARG A 177 8.49 6.39 -1.78
C ARG A 177 8.17 7.88 -1.74
N ILE A 178 7.23 8.35 -2.56
CA ILE A 178 6.78 9.75 -2.59
C ILE A 178 6.20 10.15 -1.24
N PHE A 179 5.34 9.31 -0.67
CA PHE A 179 4.73 9.57 0.63
C PHE A 179 5.77 9.65 1.76
N CYS A 180 6.73 8.72 1.80
CA CYS A 180 7.82 8.75 2.77
C CYS A 180 8.67 10.04 2.63
N ALA A 181 9.04 10.41 1.40
CA ALA A 181 9.80 11.64 1.15
C ALA A 181 9.05 12.90 1.62
N TYR A 182 7.73 12.96 1.37
CA TYR A 182 6.89 14.04 1.85
C TYR A 182 6.85 14.12 3.39
N LEU A 183 6.74 12.98 4.07
CA LEU A 183 6.77 12.95 5.54
C LEU A 183 8.12 13.40 6.09
N GLU A 184 9.23 12.95 5.50
CA GLU A 184 10.57 13.37 5.88
C GLU A 184 10.77 14.88 5.73
N GLU A 185 10.30 15.46 4.62
CA GLU A 185 10.40 16.91 4.40
C GLU A 185 9.61 17.71 5.45
N LYS A 186 8.39 17.27 5.77
CA LYS A 186 7.57 17.93 6.81
C LYS A 186 8.15 17.80 8.21
N HIS A 187 8.84 16.71 8.50
CA HIS A 187 9.42 16.45 9.82
C HIS A 187 10.89 16.89 9.96
N LYS A 188 11.55 17.38 8.91
CA LYS A 188 12.91 17.94 8.94
C LYS A 188 13.11 19.09 9.94
N ARG A 189 12.08 19.60 10.57
CA ARG A 189 12.17 20.61 11.62
C ARG A 189 12.48 20.05 13.03
N LYS A 190 12.59 18.71 13.20
CA LYS A 190 13.15 18.08 14.41
C LYS A 190 14.01 16.89 13.96
N PRO A 191 15.31 16.84 14.31
CA PRO A 191 16.13 15.68 14.02
C PRO A 191 15.75 14.56 14.99
N THR A 192 14.76 13.78 14.65
CA THR A 192 14.45 12.51 15.28
C THR A 192 14.57 11.45 14.21
N SER A 193 15.25 10.37 14.51
CA SER A 193 15.76 9.24 13.75
C SER A 193 14.87 8.61 12.64
N LEU A 194 14.22 9.40 11.81
CA LEU A 194 13.58 8.95 10.56
C LEU A 194 14.62 8.59 9.47
N SER A 195 15.90 8.52 9.84
CA SER A 195 17.02 8.21 8.94
C SER A 195 17.07 6.76 8.45
N ARG A 196 15.99 5.97 8.62
CA ARG A 196 15.89 4.60 8.13
C ARG A 196 14.73 4.32 7.17
N CYS A 197 14.22 5.29 6.45
CA CYS A 197 13.77 4.99 5.11
C CYS A 197 15.03 4.69 4.30
N GLN A 198 15.54 3.47 4.41
CA GLN A 198 16.72 3.05 3.67
C GLN A 198 16.39 3.23 2.18
N ILE A 199 16.99 4.25 1.62
CA ILE A 199 17.23 4.45 0.19
C ILE A 199 18.09 3.25 -0.29
N PHE A 200 17.52 2.05 -0.26
CA PHE A 200 18.24 0.84 -0.67
C PHE A 200 18.05 0.48 -2.14
N ASP A 201 17.22 1.22 -2.89
CA ASP A 201 16.97 0.87 -4.30
C ASP A 201 17.53 1.86 -5.34
N CYS A 202 18.13 2.99 -4.94
CA CYS A 202 18.69 3.92 -5.94
C CYS A 202 20.15 3.67 -6.34
N LYS A 203 20.88 2.77 -5.67
CA LYS A 203 22.31 2.53 -5.98
C LYS A 203 22.59 1.24 -6.74
N ARG A 204 21.60 0.45 -7.15
CA ARG A 204 21.80 -0.78 -7.94
C ARG A 204 21.21 -0.77 -9.34
N ILE A 205 20.57 0.30 -9.77
CA ILE A 205 20.32 0.50 -11.19
C ILE A 205 21.44 1.42 -11.67
N GLY A 206 22.54 0.81 -12.11
CA GLY A 206 23.59 1.50 -12.83
C GLY A 206 22.94 2.27 -13.97
N VAL A 207 23.08 3.60 -13.95
CA VAL A 207 22.90 4.43 -15.12
C VAL A 207 23.94 3.90 -16.12
N LEU A 208 23.48 3.09 -17.06
CA LEU A 208 24.21 2.87 -18.30
C LEU A 208 24.14 4.20 -19.05
N ASP A 209 25.23 4.93 -18.97
CA ASP A 209 25.48 6.11 -19.78
C ASP A 209 25.19 5.78 -21.25
N ALA A 210 24.13 6.38 -21.78
CA ALA A 210 23.89 6.46 -23.20
C ALA A 210 24.85 7.50 -23.80
N LYS A 211 26.12 7.14 -23.92
CA LYS A 211 27.07 7.76 -24.84
C LYS A 211 27.92 6.67 -25.44
N ASN A 212 27.79 6.55 -26.75
CA ASN A 212 28.47 5.71 -27.74
C ASN A 212 27.67 4.43 -28.11
N TYR A 213 26.80 4.58 -29.11
CA TYR A 213 26.85 4.02 -30.47
C TYR A 213 25.66 4.55 -31.23
#